data_65bde481a036e2a5156ba17513ba471e
#
_entry.id   65bde481a036e2a5156ba17513ba471e
#
_cell.length_a   1.000
_cell.length_b   1.000
_cell.length_c   1.000
_cell.angle_alpha   90.00
_cell.angle_beta   90.00
_cell.angle_gamma   90.00
#
_symmetry.space_group_name_H-M   'P 1'
#
loop_
_entity.id
_entity.type
_entity.pdbx_description
1 polymer ?
#
loop_
_entity_poly.entity_id
_entity_poly.type
_entity_poly.pdbx_seq_one_letter_code
_entity_poly.pdbx_strand_id
1 'polypeptide(L)'
;GLVGSEMCIRDRVKTITIEPTAAYQTMNGFGASACWWSQEVGNWENAKNILSLLYDENSGIGLNIYRYNLGAGSKDDATITDLDRRAEAFIDKDGSYHWERDAAAQNALALAKSMNKDLRVTLFSNSAPVFYTVNGKAYCDYLPDDENYVTNLEPERYADFAKYSIACAKHFTEAGYRVTGLSPINEPEWSWRGYEDGTAKQEGCYYSKTQCRDLYKVFLKQMAQEDALKDCRLEGWESGHIGTDTCMAYLQTMFGKSGVNGLKNNALRKGMPTLALHSYWASPEEKQAFANAIATTYGSNYKLALTEYCQMTEDQNSGVYDLIQKNGMDSGLGMEYGLALAGIIHQDLTVLNAVEWDWWTACAFGGYTDGLVYLDKDSHQVETSKRLWVLGNFSKFTDEGSVRISITLPKELSDVQSVAFKNPNGTVTAVFINNTDKARSTTLALDGYTRHTTYVTDKDNDLAKTDSGTAADAFALPARSITTLVLEK
;
A
#
# COMPACT_ATOMS: atom_id res chain seq x y z
N GLY A 1 24.04 40.00 -54.15
CA GLY A 1 23.36 39.95 -52.90
C GLY A 1 23.10 38.49 -52.48
N LEU A 2 23.80 38.02 -51.51
CA LEU A 2 23.57 36.73 -50.86
C LEU A 2 22.53 36.96 -49.77
N VAL A 3 21.34 36.44 -50.00
CA VAL A 3 20.32 36.34 -48.99
C VAL A 3 20.62 35.10 -48.13
N GLY A 4 21.09 35.33 -46.92
CA GLY A 4 21.25 34.26 -45.93
C GLY A 4 19.89 33.72 -45.55
N SER A 5 19.68 32.44 -45.82
CA SER A 5 18.58 31.68 -45.23
C SER A 5 18.87 31.49 -43.73
N GLU A 6 18.21 32.29 -42.89
CA GLU A 6 18.09 31.93 -41.49
C GLU A 6 17.29 30.62 -41.45
N MET A 7 18.03 29.55 -41.31
CA MET A 7 17.45 28.26 -40.97
C MET A 7 17.00 28.34 -39.50
N CYS A 8 15.74 28.68 -39.28
CA CYS A 8 15.10 28.48 -38.02
C CYS A 8 15.27 27.00 -37.63
N ILE A 9 16.24 26.75 -36.77
CA ILE A 9 16.29 25.53 -36.00
C ILE A 9 15.07 25.60 -35.05
N ARG A 10 13.93 25.16 -35.54
CA ARG A 10 12.86 24.75 -34.65
C ARG A 10 13.49 23.66 -33.80
N ASP A 11 13.74 23.98 -32.50
CA ASP A 11 14.01 22.96 -31.50
C ASP A 11 12.93 21.90 -31.69
N ARG A 12 13.36 20.72 -32.14
CA ARG A 12 12.44 19.59 -32.25
C ARG A 12 11.99 19.29 -30.82
N VAL A 13 10.78 19.66 -30.48
CA VAL A 13 10.14 19.23 -29.24
C VAL A 13 10.20 17.72 -29.24
N LYS A 14 10.95 17.20 -28.28
CA LYS A 14 11.25 15.78 -28.25
C LYS A 14 10.08 15.04 -27.63
N THR A 15 9.55 14.11 -28.40
CA THR A 15 8.25 13.46 -28.15
C THR A 15 8.45 12.22 -27.29
N ILE A 16 7.62 12.09 -26.25
CA ILE A 16 7.46 10.88 -25.46
C ILE A 16 6.74 9.83 -26.30
N THR A 17 7.18 8.57 -26.20
CA THR A 17 6.53 7.44 -26.88
C THR A 17 5.83 6.53 -25.88
N ILE A 18 4.58 6.22 -26.14
CA ILE A 18 3.79 5.20 -25.41
C ILE A 18 3.45 4.07 -26.37
N GLU A 19 3.64 2.81 -25.91
CA GLU A 19 3.30 1.60 -26.63
C GLU A 19 2.17 0.86 -25.87
N PRO A 20 0.88 1.11 -26.18
CA PRO A 20 -0.25 0.54 -25.44
C PRO A 20 -0.39 -0.98 -25.52
N THR A 21 0.29 -1.61 -26.48
CA THR A 21 0.33 -3.06 -26.66
C THR A 21 1.44 -3.75 -25.87
N ALA A 22 2.45 -2.99 -25.43
CA ALA A 22 3.50 -3.49 -24.57
C ALA A 22 3.06 -3.43 -23.10
N ALA A 23 2.31 -4.45 -22.70
CA ALA A 23 1.63 -4.53 -21.40
C ALA A 23 2.46 -5.23 -20.34
N TYR A 24 2.33 -4.76 -19.10
CA TYR A 24 2.91 -5.34 -17.89
C TYR A 24 1.79 -5.80 -16.94
N GLN A 25 1.89 -5.44 -15.64
CA GLN A 25 0.88 -5.83 -14.65
C GLN A 25 -0.46 -5.12 -14.84
N THR A 26 -1.52 -5.80 -14.39
CA THR A 26 -2.85 -5.21 -14.21
C THR A 26 -3.00 -4.77 -12.76
N MET A 27 -3.40 -3.52 -12.54
CA MET A 27 -3.52 -2.93 -11.23
C MET A 27 -4.78 -3.39 -10.50
N ASN A 28 -4.65 -3.66 -9.21
CA ASN A 28 -5.74 -3.73 -8.25
C ASN A 28 -6.11 -2.32 -7.77
N GLY A 29 -5.12 -1.46 -7.60
CA GLY A 29 -5.30 -0.07 -7.20
C GLY A 29 -4.29 0.41 -6.17
N PHE A 30 -4.71 1.47 -5.45
CA PHE A 30 -3.94 2.13 -4.41
C PHE A 30 -4.79 2.26 -3.16
N GLY A 31 -4.17 2.10 -2.00
CA GLY A 31 -4.87 2.13 -0.74
C GLY A 31 -4.10 2.76 0.40
N ALA A 32 -4.70 2.64 1.57
CA ALA A 32 -4.05 2.99 2.83
C ALA A 32 -4.65 2.22 4.00
N SER A 33 -3.83 2.01 5.05
CA SER A 33 -4.29 1.39 6.29
C SER A 33 -5.12 2.35 7.13
N ALA A 34 -6.13 1.78 7.79
CA ALA A 34 -6.99 2.46 8.77
C ALA A 34 -6.45 2.38 10.20
N CYS A 35 -5.33 1.69 10.42
CA CYS A 35 -4.67 1.64 11.73
C CYS A 35 -4.11 3.00 12.12
N TRP A 36 -4.32 3.51 13.27
CA TRP A 36 -5.40 3.13 14.23
C TRP A 36 -6.37 4.31 14.32
N TRP A 37 -6.13 5.32 13.48
CA TRP A 37 -6.86 6.59 13.40
C TRP A 37 -8.37 6.39 13.24
N SER A 38 -8.79 5.33 12.56
CA SER A 38 -10.20 5.09 12.28
C SER A 38 -11.03 4.85 13.55
N GLN A 39 -10.39 4.34 14.62
CA GLN A 39 -11.02 4.11 15.93
C GLN A 39 -11.43 5.42 16.64
N GLU A 40 -10.88 6.55 16.21
CA GLU A 40 -11.20 7.89 16.71
C GLU A 40 -12.05 8.66 15.71
N VAL A 41 -11.52 8.81 14.49
CA VAL A 41 -12.05 9.70 13.44
C VAL A 41 -13.46 9.32 13.00
N GLY A 42 -13.82 8.06 13.02
CA GLY A 42 -15.15 7.63 12.57
C GLY A 42 -16.33 8.23 13.34
N ASN A 43 -16.06 8.75 14.55
CA ASN A 43 -17.05 9.43 15.40
C ASN A 43 -16.91 10.97 15.38
N TRP A 44 -15.93 11.53 14.66
CA TRP A 44 -15.74 12.98 14.63
C TRP A 44 -16.78 13.66 13.71
N GLU A 45 -17.16 14.89 14.05
CA GLU A 45 -18.11 15.69 13.27
C GLU A 45 -17.61 15.99 11.86
N ASN A 46 -16.29 16.08 11.68
CA ASN A 46 -15.62 16.32 10.38
C ASN A 46 -15.09 15.05 9.70
N ALA A 47 -15.41 13.85 10.21
CA ALA A 47 -14.98 12.57 9.66
C ALA A 47 -15.23 12.48 8.14
N LYS A 48 -16.39 12.93 7.67
CA LYS A 48 -16.72 12.94 6.24
C LYS A 48 -15.72 13.74 5.41
N ASN A 49 -15.27 14.90 5.92
CA ASN A 49 -14.29 15.73 5.20
C ASN A 49 -12.93 15.05 5.14
N ILE A 50 -12.51 14.39 6.23
CA ILE A 50 -11.25 13.64 6.29
C ILE A 50 -11.28 12.47 5.32
N LEU A 51 -12.35 11.66 5.34
CA LEU A 51 -12.48 10.51 4.44
C LEU A 51 -12.58 10.93 2.98
N SER A 52 -13.16 12.13 2.68
CA SER A 52 -13.24 12.63 1.31
C SER A 52 -11.88 12.96 0.72
N LEU A 53 -10.91 13.44 1.50
CA LEU A 53 -9.53 13.65 1.04
C LEU A 53 -8.89 12.37 0.50
N LEU A 54 -9.26 11.23 1.07
CA LEU A 54 -8.68 9.93 0.78
C LEU A 54 -9.45 9.18 -0.34
N TYR A 55 -10.77 9.10 -0.23
CA TYR A 55 -11.58 8.13 -0.99
C TYR A 55 -12.52 8.76 -2.02
N ASP A 56 -12.80 10.07 -1.95
CA ASP A 56 -13.64 10.70 -2.95
C ASP A 56 -12.90 10.87 -4.29
N GLU A 57 -13.49 10.32 -5.36
CA GLU A 57 -12.88 10.33 -6.69
C GLU A 57 -12.81 11.72 -7.33
N ASN A 58 -13.63 12.66 -6.89
CA ASN A 58 -13.69 14.02 -7.45
C ASN A 58 -12.83 15.00 -6.65
N SER A 59 -13.03 15.07 -5.34
CA SER A 59 -12.39 16.07 -4.46
C SER A 59 -11.15 15.55 -3.73
N GLY A 60 -11.01 14.24 -3.57
CA GLY A 60 -9.89 13.58 -2.92
C GLY A 60 -8.89 12.94 -3.89
N ILE A 61 -8.08 12.05 -3.35
CA ILE A 61 -7.08 11.31 -4.13
C ILE A 61 -7.61 9.98 -4.71
N GLY A 62 -8.88 9.64 -4.46
CA GLY A 62 -9.55 8.51 -5.07
C GLY A 62 -8.96 7.14 -4.74
N LEU A 63 -8.53 6.91 -3.49
CA LEU A 63 -8.10 5.56 -3.08
C LEU A 63 -9.24 4.57 -3.27
N ASN A 64 -8.91 3.38 -3.78
CA ASN A 64 -9.88 2.34 -4.03
C ASN A 64 -9.70 1.08 -3.17
N ILE A 65 -8.73 1.10 -2.24
CA ILE A 65 -8.46 0.01 -1.29
C ILE A 65 -8.44 0.57 0.13
N TYR A 66 -9.15 -0.10 1.02
CA TYR A 66 -9.23 0.20 2.45
C TYR A 66 -8.70 -1.00 3.23
N ARG A 67 -7.58 -0.85 3.94
CA ARG A 67 -6.98 -1.90 4.75
C ARG A 67 -7.47 -1.76 6.19
N TYR A 68 -8.47 -2.57 6.55
CA TYR A 68 -9.15 -2.55 7.85
C TYR A 68 -8.43 -3.45 8.86
N ASN A 69 -8.14 -2.93 10.06
CA ASN A 69 -7.51 -3.69 11.12
C ASN A 69 -8.53 -4.50 11.93
N LEU A 70 -8.40 -5.82 11.93
CA LEU A 70 -9.10 -6.71 12.86
C LEU A 70 -8.29 -6.76 14.16
N GLY A 71 -8.76 -6.06 15.20
CA GLY A 71 -8.09 -6.01 16.49
C GLY A 71 -8.09 -7.36 17.22
N ALA A 72 -7.10 -7.54 18.08
CA ALA A 72 -6.92 -8.77 18.87
C ALA A 72 -7.65 -8.73 20.23
N GLY A 73 -8.32 -7.64 20.57
CA GLY A 73 -8.99 -7.50 21.88
C GLY A 73 -8.07 -6.91 22.95
N SER A 74 -7.15 -6.06 22.57
CA SER A 74 -6.24 -5.37 23.49
C SER A 74 -6.78 -4.05 24.03
N LYS A 75 -8.02 -3.67 23.73
CA LYS A 75 -8.59 -2.35 24.07
C LYS A 75 -8.36 -1.94 25.51
N ASP A 76 -8.51 -2.86 26.44
CA ASP A 76 -8.37 -2.63 27.89
C ASP A 76 -6.99 -3.05 28.43
N ASP A 77 -6.04 -3.45 27.57
CA ASP A 77 -4.72 -3.86 28.01
C ASP A 77 -3.81 -2.65 28.25
N ALA A 78 -3.70 -2.23 29.53
CA ALA A 78 -2.87 -1.12 29.92
C ALA A 78 -1.36 -1.32 29.67
N THR A 79 -0.92 -2.54 29.38
CA THR A 79 0.49 -2.83 29.07
C THR A 79 0.88 -2.41 27.66
N ILE A 80 -0.06 -2.23 26.73
CA ILE A 80 0.19 -1.50 25.49
C ILE A 80 0.08 -0.01 25.84
N THR A 81 1.22 0.68 25.86
CA THR A 81 1.32 2.04 26.41
C THR A 81 0.68 3.10 25.54
N ASP A 82 0.68 2.90 24.23
CA ASP A 82 0.00 3.78 23.27
C ASP A 82 -1.48 3.40 23.17
N LEU A 83 -2.36 4.27 23.69
CA LEU A 83 -3.80 4.06 23.72
C LEU A 83 -4.41 3.88 22.33
N ASP A 84 -3.85 4.54 21.32
CA ASP A 84 -4.35 4.50 19.95
C ASP A 84 -4.13 3.14 19.31
N ARG A 85 -3.11 2.39 19.78
CA ARG A 85 -2.72 1.09 19.23
C ARG A 85 -3.44 -0.09 19.86
N ARG A 86 -4.36 0.17 20.80
CA ARG A 86 -5.23 -0.86 21.39
C ARG A 86 -6.47 -1.02 20.54
N ALA A 87 -6.90 -2.25 20.29
CA ALA A 87 -8.02 -2.52 19.42
C ALA A 87 -9.01 -3.54 20.02
N GLU A 88 -10.29 -3.41 19.67
CA GLU A 88 -11.31 -4.40 20.04
C GLU A 88 -11.24 -5.62 19.12
N ALA A 89 -11.64 -6.79 19.65
CA ALA A 89 -11.97 -7.97 18.86
C ALA A 89 -13.48 -8.16 18.81
N PHE A 90 -13.99 -8.68 17.68
CA PHE A 90 -15.43 -8.95 17.50
C PHE A 90 -15.93 -10.22 18.20
N ILE A 91 -15.11 -10.89 18.99
CA ILE A 91 -15.43 -12.17 19.63
C ILE A 91 -14.98 -12.16 21.09
N ASP A 92 -15.76 -12.83 21.95
CA ASP A 92 -15.41 -13.10 23.33
C ASP A 92 -14.85 -14.53 23.51
N LYS A 93 -14.27 -14.79 24.68
CA LYS A 93 -13.66 -16.09 25.03
C LYS A 93 -14.67 -17.25 24.95
N ASP A 94 -15.94 -16.99 25.17
CA ASP A 94 -17.02 -18.00 25.08
C ASP A 94 -17.47 -18.29 23.63
N GLY A 95 -16.89 -17.57 22.65
CA GLY A 95 -17.19 -17.71 21.24
C GLY A 95 -18.35 -16.84 20.75
N SER A 96 -18.95 -16.01 21.60
CA SER A 96 -19.98 -15.06 21.18
C SER A 96 -19.40 -13.90 20.37
N TYR A 97 -20.08 -13.52 19.29
CA TYR A 97 -19.69 -12.41 18.42
C TYR A 97 -20.42 -11.13 18.79
N HIS A 98 -19.70 -10.01 18.75
CA HIS A 98 -20.16 -8.67 19.07
C HIS A 98 -19.85 -7.72 17.93
N TRP A 99 -20.68 -7.76 16.90
CA TRP A 99 -20.47 -6.98 15.66
C TRP A 99 -20.65 -5.47 15.83
N GLU A 100 -21.19 -5.01 16.96
CA GLU A 100 -21.30 -3.61 17.35
C GLU A 100 -19.99 -2.98 17.84
N ARG A 101 -18.97 -3.80 18.13
CA ARG A 101 -17.65 -3.32 18.55
C ARG A 101 -16.90 -2.63 17.43
N ASP A 102 -15.84 -1.93 17.78
CA ASP A 102 -15.01 -1.14 16.85
C ASP A 102 -15.87 -0.16 16.02
N ALA A 103 -16.91 0.41 16.65
CA ALA A 103 -17.97 1.16 15.97
C ALA A 103 -17.43 2.37 15.20
N ALA A 104 -16.43 3.09 15.74
CA ALA A 104 -15.85 4.23 15.05
C ALA A 104 -15.11 3.81 13.78
N ALA A 105 -14.31 2.74 13.82
CA ALA A 105 -13.62 2.23 12.64
C ALA A 105 -14.60 1.71 11.58
N GLN A 106 -15.67 1.06 11.99
CA GLN A 106 -16.77 0.66 11.09
C GLN A 106 -17.45 1.88 10.45
N ASN A 107 -17.69 2.97 11.21
CA ASN A 107 -18.24 4.22 10.68
C ASN A 107 -17.30 4.85 9.65
N ALA A 108 -15.97 4.87 9.91
CA ALA A 108 -14.98 5.37 8.95
C ALA A 108 -15.02 4.56 7.65
N LEU A 109 -15.07 3.24 7.72
CA LEU A 109 -15.20 2.37 6.55
C LEU A 109 -16.51 2.64 5.78
N ALA A 110 -17.63 2.81 6.48
CA ALA A 110 -18.92 3.12 5.87
C ALA A 110 -18.90 4.46 5.13
N LEU A 111 -18.25 5.49 5.69
CA LEU A 111 -18.04 6.77 5.04
C LEU A 111 -17.17 6.62 3.78
N ALA A 112 -16.05 5.91 3.86
CA ALA A 112 -15.19 5.64 2.70
C ALA A 112 -15.96 4.96 1.56
N LYS A 113 -16.75 3.91 1.89
CA LYS A 113 -17.61 3.22 0.92
C LYS A 113 -18.67 4.13 0.31
N SER A 114 -19.20 5.09 1.07
CA SER A 114 -20.20 6.04 0.54
C SER A 114 -19.63 6.95 -0.54
N MET A 115 -18.33 7.18 -0.53
CA MET A 115 -17.59 8.03 -1.47
C MET A 115 -17.07 7.25 -2.68
N ASN A 116 -16.64 6.02 -2.46
CA ASN A 116 -16.20 5.09 -3.50
C ASN A 116 -17.02 3.79 -3.38
N LYS A 117 -17.99 3.61 -4.30
CA LYS A 117 -18.90 2.44 -4.26
C LYS A 117 -18.22 1.12 -4.57
N ASP A 118 -17.13 1.18 -5.34
CA ASP A 118 -16.34 0.04 -5.77
C ASP A 118 -15.16 -0.25 -4.82
N LEU A 119 -15.12 0.44 -3.65
CA LEU A 119 -14.08 0.32 -2.64
C LEU A 119 -13.84 -1.15 -2.28
N ARG A 120 -12.60 -1.56 -2.42
CA ARG A 120 -12.09 -2.87 -2.00
C ARG A 120 -11.69 -2.80 -0.53
N VAL A 121 -11.95 -3.87 0.19
CA VAL A 121 -11.58 -3.98 1.62
C VAL A 121 -10.67 -5.18 1.80
N THR A 122 -9.50 -4.94 2.37
CA THR A 122 -8.63 -5.97 2.92
C THR A 122 -8.76 -5.95 4.44
N LEU A 123 -9.10 -7.08 5.04
CA LEU A 123 -9.10 -7.27 6.49
C LEU A 123 -7.75 -7.85 6.89
N PHE A 124 -7.03 -7.19 7.81
CA PHE A 124 -5.74 -7.70 8.28
C PHE A 124 -5.67 -7.73 9.81
N SER A 125 -4.85 -8.60 10.36
CA SER A 125 -4.64 -8.76 11.80
C SER A 125 -3.17 -8.61 12.15
N ASN A 126 -2.88 -7.86 13.22
CA ASN A 126 -1.54 -7.82 13.83
C ASN A 126 -1.30 -9.01 14.75
N SER A 127 -2.35 -9.51 15.42
CA SER A 127 -2.31 -10.67 16.32
C SER A 127 -3.65 -11.41 16.30
N ALA A 128 -3.63 -12.68 16.67
CA ALA A 128 -4.86 -13.42 16.99
C ALA A 128 -5.53 -12.85 18.23
N PRO A 129 -6.88 -13.05 18.42
CA PRO A 129 -7.56 -12.68 19.66
C PRO A 129 -6.83 -13.16 20.91
N VAL A 130 -6.70 -12.27 21.91
CA VAL A 130 -5.85 -12.48 23.10
C VAL A 130 -6.14 -13.78 23.86
N PHE A 131 -7.37 -14.26 23.86
CA PHE A 131 -7.73 -15.50 24.53
C PHE A 131 -7.35 -16.77 23.74
N TYR A 132 -6.87 -16.64 22.50
CA TYR A 132 -6.22 -17.73 21.76
C TYR A 132 -4.71 -17.77 21.96
N THR A 133 -4.11 -16.66 22.42
CA THR A 133 -2.67 -16.54 22.56
C THR A 133 -2.15 -17.25 23.80
N VAL A 134 -0.86 -17.58 23.79
CA VAL A 134 -0.19 -18.32 24.87
C VAL A 134 -0.19 -17.53 26.18
N ASN A 135 0.12 -16.25 26.13
CA ASN A 135 0.25 -15.37 27.30
C ASN A 135 -0.99 -14.55 27.62
N GLY A 136 -2.07 -14.66 26.83
CA GLY A 136 -3.27 -13.85 26.98
C GLY A 136 -3.09 -12.38 26.58
N LYS A 137 -2.02 -12.04 25.88
CA LYS A 137 -1.70 -10.70 25.36
C LYS A 137 -1.71 -10.68 23.84
N ALA A 138 -1.81 -9.50 23.27
CA ALA A 138 -1.76 -9.31 21.82
C ALA A 138 -0.32 -9.12 21.29
N TYR A 139 0.69 -9.46 22.06
CA TYR A 139 2.11 -9.38 21.70
C TYR A 139 2.89 -10.53 22.32
N CYS A 140 4.07 -10.83 21.78
CA CYS A 140 4.92 -11.91 22.25
C CYS A 140 5.60 -11.57 23.57
N ASP A 141 5.98 -12.60 24.35
CA ASP A 141 6.72 -12.42 25.60
C ASP A 141 8.09 -11.80 25.39
N TYR A 142 8.52 -11.00 26.36
CA TYR A 142 9.89 -10.54 26.44
C TYR A 142 10.83 -11.70 26.69
N LEU A 143 11.92 -11.76 25.91
CA LEU A 143 13.03 -12.66 26.12
C LEU A 143 14.32 -11.82 26.18
N PRO A 144 15.21 -12.06 27.17
CA PRO A 144 16.48 -11.35 27.28
C PRO A 144 17.42 -11.55 26.08
N ASP A 145 17.23 -12.65 25.36
CA ASP A 145 18.02 -13.02 24.19
C ASP A 145 17.36 -12.48 22.91
N ASP A 146 18.08 -11.61 22.20
CA ASP A 146 17.63 -11.00 20.95
C ASP A 146 17.61 -11.97 19.75
N GLU A 147 18.21 -13.15 19.88
CA GLU A 147 18.34 -14.11 18.78
C GLU A 147 17.22 -15.16 18.75
N ASN A 148 16.49 -15.35 19.86
CA ASN A 148 15.44 -16.36 19.99
C ASN A 148 14.07 -15.71 20.07
N TYR A 149 13.29 -15.77 18.98
CA TYR A 149 11.92 -15.31 18.94
C TYR A 149 10.97 -16.47 19.21
N VAL A 150 9.91 -16.19 19.98
CA VAL A 150 8.88 -17.17 20.33
C VAL A 150 7.53 -16.67 19.87
N THR A 151 6.78 -17.53 19.19
CA THR A 151 5.41 -17.24 18.78
C THR A 151 4.48 -17.11 20.00
N ASN A 152 3.44 -16.32 19.86
CA ASN A 152 2.38 -16.22 20.86
C ASN A 152 1.10 -16.97 20.45
N LEU A 153 1.14 -17.74 19.36
CA LEU A 153 0.02 -18.57 18.90
C LEU A 153 0.50 -19.98 18.57
N GLU A 154 0.01 -20.97 19.31
CA GLU A 154 0.36 -22.37 19.10
C GLU A 154 -0.50 -23.01 17.99
N PRO A 155 0.00 -24.07 17.32
CA PRO A 155 -0.67 -24.74 16.21
C PRO A 155 -2.10 -25.22 16.53
N GLU A 156 -2.37 -25.59 17.77
CA GLU A 156 -3.68 -26.03 18.24
C GLU A 156 -4.76 -24.95 18.15
N ARG A 157 -4.35 -23.68 18.06
CA ARG A 157 -5.23 -22.51 17.93
C ARG A 157 -5.36 -21.96 16.51
N TYR A 158 -4.62 -22.51 15.56
CA TYR A 158 -4.68 -22.04 14.16
C TYR A 158 -6.08 -22.14 13.57
N ALA A 159 -6.79 -23.25 13.86
CA ALA A 159 -8.14 -23.45 13.35
C ALA A 159 -9.16 -22.46 13.95
N ASP A 160 -9.01 -22.14 15.23
CA ASP A 160 -9.88 -21.17 15.93
C ASP A 160 -9.65 -19.75 15.39
N PHE A 161 -8.39 -19.37 15.19
CA PHE A 161 -8.04 -18.06 14.63
C PHE A 161 -8.53 -17.92 13.18
N ALA A 162 -8.36 -18.96 12.37
CA ALA A 162 -8.87 -18.96 10.99
C ALA A 162 -10.40 -18.84 10.98
N LYS A 163 -11.11 -19.60 11.82
CA LYS A 163 -12.58 -19.52 11.95
C LYS A 163 -13.06 -18.10 12.31
N TYR A 164 -12.39 -17.45 13.27
CA TYR A 164 -12.72 -16.08 13.66
C TYR A 164 -12.52 -15.09 12.51
N SER A 165 -11.34 -15.09 11.89
CA SER A 165 -11.02 -14.16 10.81
C SER A 165 -11.94 -14.32 9.60
N ILE A 166 -12.26 -15.57 9.24
CA ILE A 166 -13.20 -15.92 8.17
C ILE A 166 -14.62 -15.46 8.53
N ALA A 167 -15.05 -15.61 9.79
CA ALA A 167 -16.34 -15.11 10.23
C ALA A 167 -16.43 -13.58 10.12
N CYS A 168 -15.35 -12.84 10.46
CA CYS A 168 -15.29 -11.41 10.23
C CYS A 168 -15.41 -11.07 8.73
N ALA A 169 -14.66 -11.75 7.87
CA ALA A 169 -14.72 -11.51 6.43
C ALA A 169 -16.12 -11.77 5.85
N LYS A 170 -16.80 -12.82 6.32
CA LYS A 170 -18.19 -13.10 5.94
C LYS A 170 -19.13 -12.00 6.41
N HIS A 171 -19.02 -11.59 7.67
CA HIS A 171 -19.86 -10.54 8.25
C HIS A 171 -19.76 -9.24 7.44
N PHE A 172 -18.56 -8.77 7.14
CA PHE A 172 -18.35 -7.57 6.33
C PHE A 172 -18.87 -7.75 4.89
N THR A 173 -18.69 -8.93 4.29
CA THR A 173 -19.23 -9.25 2.97
C THR A 173 -20.76 -9.22 2.95
N GLU A 174 -21.41 -9.86 3.94
CA GLU A 174 -22.86 -9.88 4.11
C GLU A 174 -23.44 -8.50 4.44
N ALA A 175 -22.68 -7.65 5.12
CA ALA A 175 -23.00 -6.23 5.33
C ALA A 175 -22.84 -5.37 4.04
N GLY A 176 -22.43 -5.98 2.93
CA GLY A 176 -22.36 -5.33 1.63
C GLY A 176 -21.02 -4.66 1.33
N TYR A 177 -19.97 -4.95 2.08
CA TYR A 177 -18.61 -4.52 1.73
C TYR A 177 -17.97 -5.48 0.73
N ARG A 178 -17.19 -4.94 -0.18
CA ARG A 178 -16.41 -5.73 -1.14
C ARG A 178 -15.10 -6.20 -0.50
N VAL A 179 -15.17 -7.26 0.31
CA VAL A 179 -13.99 -7.85 0.95
C VAL A 179 -13.21 -8.65 -0.08
N THR A 180 -12.06 -8.14 -0.49
CA THR A 180 -11.22 -8.73 -1.53
C THR A 180 -9.95 -9.37 -0.99
N GLY A 181 -9.58 -9.08 0.27
CA GLY A 181 -8.39 -9.62 0.92
C GLY A 181 -8.63 -9.97 2.38
N LEU A 182 -8.01 -11.06 2.83
CA LEU A 182 -7.90 -11.45 4.24
C LEU A 182 -6.44 -11.77 4.53
N SER A 183 -5.81 -10.95 5.40
CA SER A 183 -4.40 -11.04 5.76
C SER A 183 -4.27 -11.34 7.27
N PRO A 184 -4.02 -12.61 7.66
CA PRO A 184 -4.10 -13.02 9.06
C PRO A 184 -2.87 -12.68 9.90
N ILE A 185 -1.76 -12.36 9.30
CA ILE A 185 -0.51 -12.01 10.00
C ILE A 185 0.14 -10.78 9.37
N ASN A 186 0.94 -10.08 10.18
CA ASN A 186 1.69 -8.90 9.77
C ASN A 186 3.14 -9.02 10.23
N GLU A 187 4.08 -8.86 9.31
CA GLU A 187 5.53 -8.84 9.54
C GLU A 187 6.01 -9.96 10.49
N PRO A 188 5.77 -11.22 10.13
CA PRO A 188 5.96 -12.37 11.04
C PRO A 188 7.42 -12.60 11.44
N GLU A 189 8.38 -12.04 10.71
CA GLU A 189 9.81 -12.15 10.99
C GLU A 189 10.29 -11.29 12.15
N TRP A 190 9.51 -10.29 12.57
CA TRP A 190 9.84 -9.45 13.74
C TRP A 190 9.42 -10.13 15.03
N SER A 191 10.13 -9.83 16.14
CA SER A 191 9.88 -10.43 17.43
C SER A 191 8.52 -10.12 18.02
N TRP A 192 7.98 -8.91 17.76
CA TRP A 192 6.73 -8.37 18.33
C TRP A 192 6.60 -8.60 19.84
N ARG A 193 7.73 -8.61 20.54
CA ARG A 193 7.81 -8.87 21.97
C ARG A 193 7.53 -7.62 22.79
N GLY A 194 7.04 -7.83 24.01
CA GLY A 194 7.02 -6.79 25.02
C GLY A 194 8.43 -6.35 25.41
N TYR A 195 8.48 -5.30 26.20
CA TYR A 195 9.72 -4.79 26.81
C TYR A 195 9.99 -5.47 28.15
N GLU A 196 11.20 -5.29 28.69
CA GLU A 196 11.63 -5.86 29.97
C GLU A 196 10.74 -5.42 31.14
N ASP A 197 10.17 -4.22 31.07
CA ASP A 197 9.26 -3.66 32.06
C ASP A 197 7.82 -4.22 31.98
N GLY A 198 7.56 -5.18 31.07
CA GLY A 198 6.26 -5.81 30.87
C GLY A 198 5.29 -4.99 30.01
N THR A 199 5.75 -3.88 29.41
CA THR A 199 4.96 -3.10 28.47
C THR A 199 5.19 -3.52 27.02
N ALA A 200 4.36 -3.05 26.08
CA ALA A 200 4.55 -3.25 24.66
C ALA A 200 4.13 -2.01 23.86
N LYS A 201 4.60 -1.93 22.63
CA LYS A 201 4.28 -0.81 21.73
C LYS A 201 2.92 -0.98 21.07
N GLN A 202 2.58 -2.20 20.64
CA GLN A 202 1.39 -2.51 19.83
C GLN A 202 1.08 -4.00 19.81
N GLU A 203 -0.04 -4.37 19.23
CA GLU A 203 -0.34 -5.75 18.84
C GLU A 203 0.65 -6.25 17.79
N GLY A 204 1.02 -7.52 17.86
CA GLY A 204 1.89 -8.20 16.90
C GLY A 204 2.20 -9.63 17.32
N CYS A 205 2.56 -10.49 16.37
CA CYS A 205 2.94 -11.86 16.67
C CYS A 205 4.02 -12.36 15.72
N TYR A 206 5.08 -12.90 16.30
CA TYR A 206 6.12 -13.61 15.57
C TYR A 206 5.63 -14.99 15.12
N TYR A 207 5.96 -15.36 13.90
CA TYR A 207 5.82 -16.71 13.38
C TYR A 207 7.08 -17.09 12.61
N SER A 208 7.70 -18.21 12.93
CA SER A 208 8.74 -18.77 12.09
C SER A 208 8.19 -19.09 10.70
N LYS A 209 9.06 -19.20 9.70
CA LYS A 209 8.66 -19.54 8.32
C LYS A 209 7.82 -20.81 8.20
N THR A 210 8.06 -21.80 9.08
CA THR A 210 7.28 -23.04 9.11
C THR A 210 5.92 -22.87 9.76
N GLN A 211 5.84 -22.12 10.85
CA GLN A 211 4.58 -21.76 11.50
C GLN A 211 3.71 -20.91 10.57
N CYS A 212 4.30 -19.93 9.91
CA CYS A 212 3.64 -19.10 8.90
C CYS A 212 3.02 -19.98 7.80
N ARG A 213 3.81 -20.87 7.18
CA ARG A 213 3.33 -21.83 6.19
C ARG A 213 2.15 -22.66 6.69
N ASP A 214 2.24 -23.19 7.89
CA ASP A 214 1.25 -24.11 8.43
C ASP A 214 -0.04 -23.39 8.82
N LEU A 215 0.05 -22.19 9.36
CA LEU A 215 -1.11 -21.32 9.62
C LEU A 215 -1.85 -20.96 8.31
N TYR A 216 -1.12 -20.53 7.29
CA TYR A 216 -1.73 -20.21 5.98
C TYR A 216 -2.42 -21.40 5.33
N LYS A 217 -1.90 -22.63 5.50
CA LYS A 217 -2.58 -23.84 5.03
C LYS A 217 -3.92 -24.07 5.71
N VAL A 218 -4.02 -23.77 7.01
CA VAL A 218 -5.29 -23.87 7.76
C VAL A 218 -6.29 -22.86 7.22
N PHE A 219 -5.87 -21.58 7.05
CA PHE A 219 -6.72 -20.54 6.47
C PHE A 219 -7.21 -20.93 5.08
N LEU A 220 -6.31 -21.33 4.19
CA LEU A 220 -6.65 -21.70 2.83
C LEU A 220 -7.68 -22.83 2.77
N LYS A 221 -7.52 -23.86 3.62
CA LYS A 221 -8.44 -24.99 3.70
C LYS A 221 -9.83 -24.56 4.18
N GLN A 222 -9.93 -23.67 5.17
CA GLN A 222 -11.22 -23.22 5.72
C GLN A 222 -11.88 -22.23 4.76
N MET A 223 -11.15 -21.27 4.17
CA MET A 223 -11.70 -20.31 3.20
C MET A 223 -12.29 -21.02 1.97
N ALA A 224 -11.67 -22.10 1.53
CA ALA A 224 -12.17 -22.88 0.38
C ALA A 224 -13.56 -23.52 0.59
N GLN A 225 -14.09 -23.51 1.81
CA GLN A 225 -15.42 -24.03 2.16
C GLN A 225 -16.49 -22.93 2.26
N GLU A 226 -16.09 -21.67 2.03
CA GLU A 226 -16.95 -20.49 2.25
C GLU A 226 -17.28 -19.82 0.92
N ASP A 227 -18.39 -20.19 0.31
CA ASP A 227 -18.85 -19.62 -0.97
C ASP A 227 -18.99 -18.10 -0.96
N ALA A 228 -19.33 -17.52 0.20
CA ALA A 228 -19.43 -16.07 0.37
C ALA A 228 -18.08 -15.36 0.18
N LEU A 229 -16.96 -16.07 0.32
CA LEU A 229 -15.60 -15.54 0.20
C LEU A 229 -14.87 -15.96 -1.07
N LYS A 230 -15.58 -16.45 -2.08
CA LYS A 230 -14.97 -16.92 -3.35
C LYS A 230 -14.13 -15.84 -4.05
N ASP A 231 -14.46 -14.56 -3.86
CA ASP A 231 -13.77 -13.41 -4.44
C ASP A 231 -12.76 -12.76 -3.45
N CYS A 232 -12.69 -13.27 -2.21
CA CYS A 232 -11.74 -12.85 -1.20
C CYS A 232 -10.46 -13.69 -1.30
N ARG A 233 -9.32 -13.02 -1.45
CA ARG A 233 -8.01 -13.68 -1.50
C ARG A 233 -7.44 -13.81 -0.09
N LEU A 234 -6.80 -14.93 0.18
CA LEU A 234 -5.87 -15.02 1.31
C LEU A 234 -4.60 -14.29 0.91
N GLU A 235 -4.24 -13.25 1.67
CA GLU A 235 -3.09 -12.39 1.43
C GLU A 235 -1.96 -12.68 2.43
N GLY A 236 -0.75 -12.46 2.04
CA GLY A 236 0.42 -12.63 2.89
C GLY A 236 1.68 -12.98 2.12
N TRP A 237 2.77 -13.16 2.82
CA TRP A 237 2.83 -13.27 4.29
C TRP A 237 3.13 -11.94 5.02
N GLU A 238 3.08 -10.81 4.33
CA GLU A 238 3.28 -9.48 4.88
C GLU A 238 4.69 -9.27 5.47
N SER A 239 5.75 -9.78 4.81
CA SER A 239 7.12 -9.51 5.22
C SER A 239 7.41 -8.00 5.21
N GLY A 240 8.05 -7.49 6.27
CA GLY A 240 8.34 -6.06 6.40
C GLY A 240 9.48 -5.57 5.49
N HIS A 241 10.45 -6.44 5.19
CA HIS A 241 11.64 -6.08 4.40
C HIS A 241 11.91 -7.11 3.29
N ILE A 242 11.39 -6.86 2.10
CA ILE A 242 11.61 -7.74 0.93
C ILE A 242 13.08 -7.75 0.51
N GLY A 243 13.53 -8.88 -0.03
CA GLY A 243 14.88 -9.05 -0.58
C GLY A 243 15.93 -9.47 0.43
N THR A 244 15.64 -9.47 1.72
CA THR A 244 16.55 -10.01 2.75
C THR A 244 16.62 -11.53 2.70
N ASP A 245 17.70 -12.11 3.24
CA ASP A 245 17.85 -13.57 3.37
C ASP A 245 16.69 -14.18 4.17
N THR A 246 16.21 -13.50 5.19
CA THR A 246 15.05 -13.91 5.98
C THR A 246 13.80 -13.97 5.11
N CYS A 247 13.48 -12.90 4.40
CA CYS A 247 12.34 -12.85 3.47
C CYS A 247 12.42 -13.96 2.41
N MET A 248 13.62 -14.18 1.82
CA MET A 248 13.85 -15.24 0.85
C MET A 248 13.63 -16.63 1.45
N ALA A 249 13.99 -16.84 2.73
CA ALA A 249 13.75 -18.10 3.42
C ALA A 249 12.26 -18.38 3.66
N TYR A 250 11.44 -17.33 3.96
CA TYR A 250 9.97 -17.47 4.01
C TYR A 250 9.41 -17.82 2.64
N LEU A 251 9.80 -17.08 1.59
CA LEU A 251 9.38 -17.34 0.21
C LEU A 251 9.63 -18.81 -0.18
N GLN A 252 10.84 -19.31 0.07
CA GLN A 252 11.21 -20.69 -0.26
C GLN A 252 10.44 -21.72 0.57
N THR A 253 10.23 -21.46 1.87
CA THR A 253 9.54 -22.40 2.76
C THR A 253 8.06 -22.49 2.45
N MET A 254 7.41 -21.36 2.16
CA MET A 254 5.98 -21.30 1.92
C MET A 254 5.62 -21.72 0.49
N PHE A 255 6.37 -21.25 -0.48
CA PHE A 255 5.98 -21.32 -1.90
C PHE A 255 6.97 -22.11 -2.79
N GLY A 256 8.09 -22.55 -2.26
CA GLY A 256 9.09 -23.30 -2.99
C GLY A 256 8.63 -24.71 -3.39
N LYS A 257 9.52 -25.46 -3.98
CA LYS A 257 9.27 -26.84 -4.42
C LYS A 257 8.82 -27.73 -3.25
N SER A 258 7.77 -28.50 -3.46
CA SER A 258 7.19 -29.43 -2.49
C SER A 258 7.10 -30.82 -3.10
N GLY A 259 7.89 -31.76 -2.57
CA GLY A 259 7.89 -33.16 -3.01
C GLY A 259 8.40 -33.41 -4.43
N VAL A 260 8.15 -34.61 -4.94
CA VAL A 260 8.66 -35.12 -6.23
C VAL A 260 8.14 -34.31 -7.43
N ASN A 261 6.92 -33.80 -7.37
CA ASN A 261 6.29 -33.01 -8.43
C ASN A 261 6.58 -31.50 -8.32
N GLY A 262 7.48 -31.11 -7.42
CA GLY A 262 7.97 -29.76 -7.29
C GLY A 262 6.88 -28.74 -6.96
N LEU A 263 6.97 -27.57 -7.58
CA LEU A 263 6.06 -26.42 -7.34
C LEU A 263 4.59 -26.72 -7.62
N LYS A 264 4.28 -27.68 -8.49
CA LYS A 264 2.90 -28.02 -8.87
C LYS A 264 2.05 -28.54 -7.70
N ASN A 265 2.68 -29.12 -6.68
CA ASN A 265 2.01 -29.70 -5.52
C ASN A 265 1.96 -28.78 -4.30
N ASN A 266 2.52 -27.56 -4.38
CA ASN A 266 2.45 -26.61 -3.28
C ASN A 266 1.05 -25.96 -3.25
N ALA A 267 0.25 -26.30 -2.22
CA ALA A 267 -1.12 -25.80 -2.07
C ALA A 267 -1.18 -24.28 -1.87
N LEU A 268 -0.22 -23.69 -1.11
CA LEU A 268 -0.15 -22.25 -0.90
C LEU A 268 0.13 -21.52 -2.21
N ARG A 269 1.05 -22.03 -3.01
CA ARG A 269 1.34 -21.44 -4.31
C ARG A 269 0.12 -21.40 -5.23
N LYS A 270 -0.73 -22.44 -5.18
CA LYS A 270 -1.98 -22.47 -5.96
C LYS A 270 -3.05 -21.54 -5.41
N GLY A 271 -3.17 -21.53 -4.08
CA GLY A 271 -4.23 -20.78 -3.37
C GLY A 271 -3.92 -19.31 -3.15
N MET A 272 -2.66 -18.91 -3.28
CA MET A 272 -2.21 -17.53 -3.07
C MET A 272 -1.46 -17.01 -4.31
N PRO A 273 -2.19 -16.67 -5.39
CA PRO A 273 -1.57 -16.18 -6.62
C PRO A 273 -1.04 -14.74 -6.51
N THR A 274 -1.47 -14.01 -5.49
CA THR A 274 -0.98 -12.68 -5.14
C THR A 274 -0.29 -12.75 -3.78
N LEU A 275 0.95 -12.27 -3.72
CA LEU A 275 1.70 -12.13 -2.48
C LEU A 275 1.57 -10.70 -1.97
N ALA A 276 1.28 -10.55 -0.68
CA ALA A 276 1.17 -9.27 0.02
C ALA A 276 2.41 -9.09 0.91
N LEU A 277 3.16 -8.01 0.70
CA LEU A 277 4.47 -7.76 1.31
C LEU A 277 4.70 -6.26 1.47
N HIS A 278 5.74 -5.89 2.24
CA HIS A 278 6.14 -4.51 2.47
C HIS A 278 7.54 -4.26 1.91
N SER A 279 7.79 -3.04 1.42
CA SER A 279 9.09 -2.67 0.85
C SER A 279 9.92 -1.74 1.76
N TYR A 280 9.69 -1.77 3.06
CA TYR A 280 10.49 -1.02 4.03
C TYR A 280 11.97 -1.38 3.93
N TRP A 281 12.84 -0.41 4.04
CA TRP A 281 14.30 -0.49 3.97
C TRP A 281 14.87 -1.14 2.70
N ALA A 282 14.05 -1.62 1.79
CA ALA A 282 14.51 -2.34 0.62
C ALA A 282 15.26 -1.43 -0.35
N SER A 283 16.53 -1.73 -0.60
CA SER A 283 17.32 -1.07 -1.63
C SER A 283 16.83 -1.43 -3.04
N PRO A 284 17.18 -0.64 -4.06
CA PRO A 284 16.88 -0.99 -5.46
C PRO A 284 17.41 -2.37 -5.86
N GLU A 285 18.58 -2.76 -5.34
CA GLU A 285 19.22 -4.05 -5.58
C GLU A 285 18.44 -5.19 -4.93
N GLU A 286 17.98 -5.02 -3.70
CA GLU A 286 17.12 -5.99 -3.00
C GLU A 286 15.77 -6.16 -3.70
N LYS A 287 15.15 -5.08 -4.14
CA LYS A 287 13.92 -5.13 -4.94
C LYS A 287 14.11 -5.92 -6.23
N GLN A 288 15.21 -5.69 -6.96
CA GLN A 288 15.51 -6.43 -8.19
C GLN A 288 15.81 -7.91 -7.89
N ALA A 289 16.57 -8.21 -6.85
CA ALA A 289 16.85 -9.58 -6.43
C ALA A 289 15.56 -10.33 -6.04
N PHE A 290 14.65 -9.65 -5.34
CA PHE A 290 13.37 -10.22 -4.95
C PHE A 290 12.46 -10.47 -6.17
N ALA A 291 12.38 -9.52 -7.10
CA ALA A 291 11.64 -9.70 -8.37
C ALA A 291 12.15 -10.93 -9.15
N ASN A 292 13.46 -11.10 -9.24
CA ASN A 292 14.08 -12.26 -9.88
C ASN A 292 13.75 -13.59 -9.15
N ALA A 293 13.79 -13.58 -7.82
CA ALA A 293 13.48 -14.76 -7.01
C ALA A 293 12.01 -15.18 -7.16
N ILE A 294 11.08 -14.22 -7.16
CA ILE A 294 9.66 -14.50 -7.41
C ILE A 294 9.46 -15.04 -8.82
N ALA A 295 10.03 -14.42 -9.83
CA ALA A 295 9.93 -14.88 -11.22
C ALA A 295 10.45 -16.33 -11.37
N THR A 296 11.53 -16.66 -10.69
CA THR A 296 12.08 -18.04 -10.66
C THR A 296 11.15 -19.00 -9.92
N THR A 297 10.52 -18.58 -8.81
CA THR A 297 9.64 -19.42 -8.00
C THR A 297 8.28 -19.63 -8.65
N TYR A 298 7.68 -18.58 -9.19
CA TYR A 298 6.30 -18.59 -9.74
C TYR A 298 6.24 -18.54 -11.27
N GLY A 299 7.32 -18.15 -11.94
CA GLY A 299 7.29 -17.78 -13.35
C GLY A 299 6.72 -16.36 -13.55
N SER A 300 6.30 -16.05 -14.79
CA SER A 300 5.81 -14.71 -15.15
C SER A 300 4.40 -14.36 -14.64
N ASN A 301 3.70 -15.31 -14.02
CA ASN A 301 2.28 -15.16 -13.64
C ASN A 301 2.07 -14.77 -12.16
N TYR A 302 3.12 -14.42 -11.43
CA TYR A 302 2.95 -13.96 -10.06
C TYR A 302 2.38 -12.54 -10.01
N LYS A 303 1.69 -12.24 -8.92
CA LYS A 303 1.23 -10.90 -8.58
C LYS A 303 1.78 -10.51 -7.22
N LEU A 304 2.25 -9.28 -7.10
CA LEU A 304 2.78 -8.73 -5.86
C LEU A 304 1.98 -7.49 -5.46
N ALA A 305 1.35 -7.55 -4.28
CA ALA A 305 0.72 -6.41 -3.63
C ALA A 305 1.69 -5.83 -2.59
N LEU A 306 2.00 -4.55 -2.68
CA LEU A 306 2.75 -3.81 -1.66
C LEU A 306 1.74 -3.17 -0.72
N THR A 307 1.39 -3.90 0.33
CA THR A 307 0.25 -3.63 1.20
C THR A 307 0.55 -2.68 2.34
N GLU A 308 1.82 -2.27 2.48
CA GLU A 308 2.21 -1.31 3.50
C GLU A 308 3.57 -0.67 3.17
N TYR A 309 3.62 0.67 3.26
CA TYR A 309 4.84 1.46 3.25
C TYR A 309 4.60 2.83 3.91
N CYS A 310 5.57 3.31 4.68
CA CYS A 310 5.71 4.72 5.04
C CYS A 310 7.20 5.11 5.09
N GLN A 311 7.48 6.39 5.23
CA GLN A 311 8.84 6.91 5.30
C GLN A 311 9.37 6.82 6.74
N MET A 312 9.93 5.68 7.10
CA MET A 312 10.50 5.49 8.44
C MET A 312 11.78 6.29 8.64
N THR A 313 12.00 6.77 9.87
CA THR A 313 13.14 7.63 10.22
C THR A 313 14.49 6.95 10.09
N GLU A 314 14.53 5.63 10.25
CA GLU A 314 15.74 4.81 10.16
C GLU A 314 15.97 4.25 8.76
N ASP A 315 15.02 4.41 7.84
CA ASP A 315 15.10 3.84 6.49
C ASP A 315 16.02 4.67 5.59
N GLN A 316 17.25 4.20 5.42
CA GLN A 316 18.25 4.82 4.54
C GLN A 316 17.86 4.81 3.06
N ASN A 317 16.91 3.98 2.66
CA ASN A 317 16.43 3.86 1.29
C ASN A 317 15.11 4.62 1.05
N SER A 318 14.59 5.32 2.07
CA SER A 318 13.36 6.12 1.97
C SER A 318 13.46 7.35 1.06
N GLY A 319 14.69 7.78 0.75
CA GLY A 319 14.98 9.02 0.03
C GLY A 319 14.89 10.29 0.89
N VAL A 320 14.52 10.18 2.17
CA VAL A 320 14.40 11.33 3.12
C VAL A 320 15.22 11.13 4.39
N TYR A 321 15.97 10.04 4.49
CA TYR A 321 16.76 9.72 5.68
C TYR A 321 17.64 10.90 6.13
N ASP A 322 18.41 11.49 5.22
CA ASP A 322 19.30 12.61 5.53
C ASP A 322 18.54 13.86 5.99
N LEU A 323 17.36 14.12 5.43
CA LEU A 323 16.48 15.22 5.84
C LEU A 323 15.99 15.02 7.27
N ILE A 324 15.54 13.82 7.61
CA ILE A 324 15.06 13.45 8.93
C ILE A 324 16.20 13.53 9.95
N GLN A 325 17.38 13.00 9.63
CA GLN A 325 18.54 13.05 10.53
C GLN A 325 19.00 14.49 10.79
N LYS A 326 18.93 15.36 9.77
CA LYS A 326 19.32 16.76 9.88
C LYS A 326 18.30 17.61 10.65
N ASN A 327 17.01 17.41 10.40
CA ASN A 327 15.94 18.27 10.91
C ASN A 327 15.27 17.73 12.18
N GLY A 328 15.57 16.49 12.58
CA GLY A 328 14.88 15.77 13.63
C GLY A 328 13.57 15.15 13.16
N MET A 329 12.90 14.46 14.09
CA MET A 329 11.58 13.87 13.83
C MET A 329 10.52 14.97 13.72
N ASP A 330 9.90 15.06 12.56
CA ASP A 330 8.73 15.89 12.29
C ASP A 330 7.75 15.11 11.40
N SER A 331 6.62 15.71 11.06
CA SER A 331 5.63 15.08 10.17
C SER A 331 6.03 15.09 8.69
N GLY A 332 7.08 15.81 8.32
CA GLY A 332 7.61 15.84 6.96
C GLY A 332 6.58 16.25 5.91
N LEU A 333 5.97 17.41 6.02
CA LEU A 333 4.82 17.81 5.19
C LEU A 333 5.21 18.26 3.77
N GLY A 334 6.49 18.61 3.58
CA GLY A 334 6.99 19.29 2.37
C GLY A 334 7.12 18.43 1.13
N MET A 335 7.43 19.09 0.01
CA MET A 335 7.51 18.45 -1.31
C MET A 335 8.68 17.48 -1.43
N GLU A 336 9.76 17.66 -0.68
CA GLU A 336 10.91 16.76 -0.63
C GLU A 336 10.50 15.33 -0.25
N TYR A 337 9.61 15.23 0.75
CA TYR A 337 9.03 13.95 1.19
C TYR A 337 8.11 13.33 0.11
N GLY A 338 7.34 14.19 -0.55
CA GLY A 338 6.48 13.75 -1.67
C GLY A 338 7.29 13.23 -2.87
N LEU A 339 8.36 13.92 -3.25
CA LEU A 339 9.24 13.48 -4.36
C LEU A 339 9.95 12.17 -4.05
N ALA A 340 10.43 12.00 -2.82
CA ALA A 340 11.01 10.74 -2.38
C ALA A 340 9.99 9.59 -2.44
N LEU A 341 8.76 9.83 -1.96
CA LEU A 341 7.67 8.86 -2.06
C LEU A 341 7.38 8.47 -3.52
N ALA A 342 7.30 9.44 -4.42
CA ALA A 342 7.06 9.17 -5.84
C ALA A 342 8.13 8.24 -6.44
N GLY A 343 9.40 8.42 -6.06
CA GLY A 343 10.50 7.53 -6.46
C GLY A 343 10.31 6.10 -5.96
N ILE A 344 9.86 5.90 -4.72
CA ILE A 344 9.56 4.58 -4.15
C ILE A 344 8.40 3.91 -4.90
N ILE A 345 7.28 4.62 -5.09
CA ILE A 345 6.12 4.10 -5.84
C ILE A 345 6.55 3.71 -7.25
N HIS A 346 7.33 4.55 -7.93
CA HIS A 346 7.82 4.27 -9.28
C HIS A 346 8.67 2.98 -9.32
N GLN A 347 9.59 2.79 -8.38
CA GLN A 347 10.40 1.57 -8.30
C GLN A 347 9.53 0.33 -8.06
N ASP A 348 8.59 0.41 -7.13
CA ASP A 348 7.71 -0.70 -6.79
C ASP A 348 6.79 -1.08 -7.97
N LEU A 349 6.31 -0.10 -8.73
CA LEU A 349 5.52 -0.33 -9.93
C LEU A 349 6.33 -0.88 -11.11
N THR A 350 7.60 -0.46 -11.28
CA THR A 350 8.38 -0.76 -12.48
C THR A 350 9.40 -1.88 -12.31
N VAL A 351 9.95 -2.07 -11.12
CA VAL A 351 10.91 -3.15 -10.80
C VAL A 351 10.17 -4.38 -10.27
N LEU A 352 9.31 -4.19 -9.28
CA LEU A 352 8.56 -5.27 -8.64
C LEU A 352 7.29 -5.65 -9.42
N ASN A 353 6.85 -4.83 -10.37
CA ASN A 353 5.56 -4.96 -11.06
C ASN A 353 4.38 -5.07 -10.07
N ALA A 354 4.40 -4.28 -9.01
CA ALA A 354 3.37 -4.27 -8.00
C ALA A 354 1.98 -4.02 -8.63
N VAL A 355 1.02 -4.87 -8.29
CA VAL A 355 -0.38 -4.74 -8.75
C VAL A 355 -1.22 -3.90 -7.80
N GLU A 356 -0.69 -3.62 -6.62
CA GLU A 356 -1.33 -2.89 -5.54
C GLU A 356 -0.25 -2.16 -4.76
N TRP A 357 -0.55 -0.93 -4.31
CA TRP A 357 0.38 -0.17 -3.50
C TRP A 357 -0.37 0.61 -2.42
N ASP A 358 -0.12 0.30 -1.14
CA ASP A 358 -0.82 0.87 -0.02
C ASP A 358 0.14 1.61 0.92
N TRP A 359 -0.27 2.80 1.33
CA TRP A 359 0.40 3.58 2.36
C TRP A 359 0.09 3.02 3.76
N TRP A 360 1.07 3.07 4.70
CA TRP A 360 0.91 2.49 6.03
C TRP A 360 -0.29 3.07 6.75
N THR A 361 -0.34 4.38 7.06
CA THR A 361 -1.53 4.90 7.72
C THR A 361 -2.04 6.17 7.05
N ALA A 362 -3.33 6.16 6.67
CA ALA A 362 -3.92 7.29 5.97
C ALA A 362 -3.89 8.57 6.82
N CYS A 363 -4.20 8.46 8.11
CA CYS A 363 -4.15 9.58 9.04
C CYS A 363 -3.24 9.28 10.22
N ALA A 364 -2.56 10.30 10.75
CA ALA A 364 -1.69 10.24 11.91
C ALA A 364 -1.97 11.40 12.87
N PHE A 365 -1.68 11.20 14.16
CA PHE A 365 -1.86 12.19 15.21
C PHE A 365 -0.56 12.93 15.55
N GLY A 366 0.29 13.17 14.57
CA GLY A 366 1.45 14.04 14.66
C GLY A 366 2.80 13.34 14.79
N GLY A 367 3.87 14.11 14.74
CA GLY A 367 5.22 13.79 15.19
C GLY A 367 6.04 12.77 14.40
N TYR A 368 5.53 12.18 13.32
CA TYR A 368 6.20 11.15 12.53
C TYR A 368 5.82 11.24 11.05
N THR A 369 6.64 10.68 10.18
CA THR A 369 6.48 10.76 8.71
C THR A 369 5.58 9.65 8.13
N ASP A 370 4.64 9.14 8.90
CA ASP A 370 3.80 7.99 8.53
C ASP A 370 2.39 8.35 8.04
N GLY A 371 1.93 9.61 8.19
CA GLY A 371 0.60 10.04 7.74
C GLY A 371 0.59 10.64 6.34
N LEU A 372 -0.52 10.49 5.64
CA LEU A 372 -0.89 11.32 4.48
C LEU A 372 -1.59 12.59 4.96
N VAL A 373 -2.44 12.45 5.97
CA VAL A 373 -3.20 13.51 6.64
C VAL A 373 -2.85 13.49 8.11
N TYR A 374 -2.63 14.66 8.69
CA TYR A 374 -2.33 14.85 10.10
C TYR A 374 -3.51 15.47 10.81
N LEU A 375 -3.81 14.96 11.99
CA LEU A 375 -5.00 15.30 12.77
C LEU A 375 -4.62 15.69 14.18
N ASP A 376 -5.24 16.73 14.68
CA ASP A 376 -5.16 17.13 16.09
C ASP A 376 -6.37 16.56 16.84
N LYS A 377 -6.13 15.78 17.90
CA LYS A 377 -7.18 15.08 18.66
C LYS A 377 -8.10 16.00 19.44
N ASP A 378 -7.59 17.15 19.90
CA ASP A 378 -8.34 18.08 20.75
C ASP A 378 -9.20 19.02 19.92
N SER A 379 -8.62 19.56 18.84
CA SER A 379 -9.28 20.55 17.98
C SER A 379 -9.95 19.97 16.74
N HIS A 380 -9.67 18.70 16.41
CA HIS A 380 -10.06 18.02 15.16
C HIS A 380 -9.57 18.75 13.89
N GLN A 381 -8.52 19.57 14.02
CA GLN A 381 -7.90 20.22 12.86
C GLN A 381 -7.21 19.21 11.96
N VAL A 382 -7.22 19.52 10.67
CA VAL A 382 -6.72 18.65 9.60
C VAL A 382 -5.62 19.37 8.84
N GLU A 383 -4.48 18.73 8.68
CA GLU A 383 -3.36 19.21 7.88
C GLU A 383 -2.95 18.12 6.87
N THR A 384 -2.84 18.48 5.59
CA THR A 384 -2.43 17.55 4.53
C THR A 384 -0.92 17.63 4.28
N SER A 385 -0.29 16.49 4.01
CA SER A 385 1.09 16.45 3.54
C SER A 385 1.14 16.43 2.01
N LYS A 386 2.28 16.79 1.43
CA LYS A 386 2.51 16.63 -0.01
C LYS A 386 2.49 15.16 -0.45
N ARG A 387 2.76 14.22 0.47
CA ARG A 387 2.61 12.77 0.22
C ARG A 387 1.18 12.39 -0.19
N LEU A 388 0.16 13.00 0.42
CA LEU A 388 -1.23 12.77 0.04
C LEU A 388 -1.45 13.06 -1.45
N TRP A 389 -1.07 14.25 -1.86
CA TRP A 389 -1.32 14.72 -3.22
C TRP A 389 -0.44 14.03 -4.25
N VAL A 390 0.80 13.68 -3.89
CA VAL A 390 1.70 12.87 -4.72
C VAL A 390 1.13 11.47 -4.92
N LEU A 391 0.65 10.81 -3.88
CA LEU A 391 -0.05 9.53 -4.04
C LEU A 391 -1.27 9.69 -4.96
N GLY A 392 -1.99 10.79 -4.84
CA GLY A 392 -3.10 11.15 -5.71
C GLY A 392 -2.74 11.27 -7.19
N ASN A 393 -1.52 11.67 -7.51
CA ASN A 393 -1.04 11.68 -8.91
C ASN A 393 -1.05 10.28 -9.54
N PHE A 394 -0.90 9.24 -8.74
CA PHE A 394 -1.00 7.85 -9.19
C PHE A 394 -2.43 7.32 -9.02
N SER A 395 -3.02 7.43 -7.83
CA SER A 395 -4.25 6.73 -7.45
C SER A 395 -5.50 7.26 -8.15
N LYS A 396 -5.63 8.58 -8.26
CA LYS A 396 -6.86 9.23 -8.78
C LYS A 396 -7.15 8.92 -10.24
N PHE A 397 -6.14 8.59 -11.00
CA PHE A 397 -6.22 8.42 -12.46
C PHE A 397 -5.85 7.01 -12.92
N THR A 398 -5.77 6.06 -11.99
CA THR A 398 -5.42 4.67 -12.29
C THR A 398 -6.45 3.76 -11.63
N ASP A 399 -7.42 3.33 -12.41
CA ASP A 399 -8.55 2.52 -11.95
C ASP A 399 -8.13 1.06 -11.67
N GLU A 400 -8.93 0.32 -10.91
CA GLU A 400 -8.84 -1.13 -10.87
C GLU A 400 -8.97 -1.71 -12.28
N GLY A 401 -8.09 -2.61 -12.65
CA GLY A 401 -8.03 -3.18 -13.99
C GLY A 401 -7.20 -2.37 -14.99
N SER A 402 -6.64 -1.23 -14.60
CA SER A 402 -5.68 -0.51 -15.42
C SER A 402 -4.45 -1.36 -15.68
N VAL A 403 -3.95 -1.34 -16.89
CA VAL A 403 -2.77 -2.12 -17.29
C VAL A 403 -1.58 -1.18 -17.45
N ARG A 404 -0.49 -1.44 -16.72
CA ARG A 404 0.75 -0.70 -16.93
C ARG A 404 1.30 -1.00 -18.33
N ILE A 405 1.64 0.04 -19.07
CA ILE A 405 2.10 -0.02 -20.46
C ILE A 405 3.47 0.65 -20.60
N SER A 406 4.17 0.34 -21.71
CA SER A 406 5.49 0.89 -21.99
C SER A 406 5.41 2.38 -22.28
N ILE A 407 6.30 3.13 -21.64
CA ILE A 407 6.56 4.54 -21.89
C ILE A 407 8.06 4.77 -22.04
N THR A 408 8.47 5.52 -23.05
CA THR A 408 9.87 5.84 -23.32
C THR A 408 10.04 7.35 -23.41
N LEU A 409 10.95 7.87 -22.60
CA LEU A 409 11.30 9.27 -22.59
C LEU A 409 12.46 9.55 -23.58
N PRO A 410 12.45 10.72 -24.26
CA PRO A 410 13.58 11.14 -25.05
C PRO A 410 14.81 11.42 -24.16
N LYS A 411 16.01 11.37 -24.73
CA LYS A 411 17.28 11.51 -23.99
C LYS A 411 17.35 12.77 -23.11
N GLU A 412 16.70 13.83 -23.53
CA GLU A 412 16.67 15.13 -22.84
C GLU A 412 15.83 15.11 -21.55
N LEU A 413 15.01 14.08 -21.37
CA LEU A 413 14.23 13.80 -20.17
C LEU A 413 14.77 12.58 -19.41
N SER A 414 16.04 12.19 -19.64
CA SER A 414 16.64 11.03 -18.97
C SER A 414 16.78 11.17 -17.45
N ASP A 415 16.64 12.38 -16.93
CA ASP A 415 16.59 12.73 -15.51
C ASP A 415 15.17 12.79 -14.93
N VAL A 416 14.16 12.49 -15.74
CA VAL A 416 12.74 12.37 -15.34
C VAL A 416 12.34 10.89 -15.29
N GLN A 417 11.64 10.48 -14.25
CA GLN A 417 11.06 9.13 -14.19
C GLN A 417 9.62 9.16 -14.71
N SER A 418 9.14 8.05 -15.26
CA SER A 418 7.76 7.96 -15.75
C SER A 418 7.19 6.57 -15.66
N VAL A 419 5.86 6.50 -15.54
CA VAL A 419 5.07 5.28 -15.64
C VAL A 419 3.76 5.59 -16.36
N ALA A 420 3.21 4.64 -17.13
CA ALA A 420 1.96 4.85 -17.86
C ALA A 420 1.02 3.66 -17.70
N PHE A 421 -0.29 3.97 -17.74
CA PHE A 421 -1.38 3.02 -17.58
C PHE A 421 -2.45 3.23 -18.66
N LYS A 422 -2.97 2.13 -19.17
CA LYS A 422 -4.18 2.11 -20.00
C LYS A 422 -5.34 1.70 -19.11
N ASN A 423 -6.29 2.61 -18.93
CA ASN A 423 -7.44 2.43 -18.05
C ASN A 423 -8.58 1.67 -18.72
N PRO A 424 -9.44 0.96 -17.95
CA PRO A 424 -10.61 0.25 -18.50
C PRO A 424 -11.60 1.15 -19.24
N ASN A 425 -11.71 2.43 -18.81
CA ASN A 425 -12.57 3.43 -19.47
C ASN A 425 -11.99 3.94 -20.80
N GLY A 426 -10.81 3.46 -21.20
CA GLY A 426 -10.16 3.78 -22.46
C GLY A 426 -9.24 5.01 -22.41
N THR A 427 -9.11 5.69 -21.27
CA THR A 427 -8.11 6.75 -21.09
C THR A 427 -6.70 6.15 -20.92
N VAL A 428 -5.68 6.97 -21.14
CA VAL A 428 -4.29 6.65 -20.80
C VAL A 428 -3.79 7.66 -19.79
N THR A 429 -3.25 7.18 -18.69
CA THR A 429 -2.62 7.98 -17.65
C THR A 429 -1.10 7.84 -17.73
N ALA A 430 -0.37 8.95 -17.75
CA ALA A 430 1.09 8.96 -17.64
C ALA A 430 1.52 9.85 -16.49
N VAL A 431 2.32 9.31 -15.57
CA VAL A 431 2.84 10.03 -14.40
C VAL A 431 4.32 10.30 -14.62
N PHE A 432 4.72 11.56 -14.44
CA PHE A 432 6.11 12.03 -14.59
C PHE A 432 6.62 12.60 -13.28
N ILE A 433 7.82 12.19 -12.88
CA ILE A 433 8.50 12.64 -11.67
C ILE A 433 9.69 13.47 -12.09
N ASN A 434 9.60 14.79 -11.98
CA ASN A 434 10.70 15.70 -12.21
C ASN A 434 11.36 16.12 -10.88
N ASN A 435 12.33 15.34 -10.44
CA ASN A 435 13.07 15.62 -9.20
C ASN A 435 14.27 16.54 -9.43
N THR A 436 14.25 17.37 -10.49
CA THR A 436 15.31 18.34 -10.79
C THR A 436 14.83 19.77 -10.54
N ASP A 437 15.77 20.69 -10.42
CA ASP A 437 15.49 22.13 -10.28
C ASP A 437 15.18 22.84 -11.62
N LYS A 438 14.99 22.06 -12.69
CA LYS A 438 14.75 22.59 -14.04
C LYS A 438 13.36 22.18 -14.52
N ALA A 439 12.57 23.17 -14.89
CA ALA A 439 11.33 22.91 -15.63
C ALA A 439 11.64 22.36 -17.03
N ARG A 440 10.76 21.47 -17.51
CA ARG A 440 10.82 20.88 -18.86
C ARG A 440 9.51 21.14 -19.58
N SER A 441 9.55 21.10 -20.90
CA SER A 441 8.37 21.05 -21.76
C SER A 441 8.55 19.94 -22.79
N THR A 442 7.50 19.18 -23.04
CA THR A 442 7.53 18.04 -23.96
C THR A 442 6.18 17.84 -24.61
N THR A 443 6.14 16.94 -25.59
CA THR A 443 4.88 16.50 -26.22
C THR A 443 4.73 15.00 -26.09
N LEU A 444 3.48 14.56 -26.11
CA LEU A 444 3.13 13.15 -26.19
C LEU A 444 1.99 13.04 -27.21
N ALA A 445 2.22 12.35 -28.32
CA ALA A 445 1.17 12.02 -29.27
C ALA A 445 0.91 10.51 -29.23
N LEU A 446 -0.35 10.15 -29.12
CA LEU A 446 -0.80 8.75 -29.11
C LEU A 446 -1.99 8.61 -30.06
N ASP A 447 -1.88 7.73 -31.03
CA ASP A 447 -2.92 7.53 -32.05
C ASP A 447 -4.26 7.16 -31.43
N GLY A 448 -5.31 7.84 -31.89
CA GLY A 448 -6.66 7.65 -31.38
C GLY A 448 -7.01 8.44 -30.10
N TYR A 449 -6.09 9.26 -29.61
CA TYR A 449 -6.33 10.20 -28.49
C TYR A 449 -6.29 11.64 -29.01
N THR A 450 -7.26 12.45 -28.62
CA THR A 450 -7.45 13.78 -29.16
C THR A 450 -7.26 14.91 -28.15
N ARG A 451 -7.37 14.60 -26.85
CA ARG A 451 -7.24 15.58 -25.76
C ARG A 451 -6.28 15.12 -24.69
N HIS A 452 -5.69 16.06 -24.01
CA HIS A 452 -4.98 15.82 -22.76
C HIS A 452 -5.42 16.78 -21.66
N THR A 453 -5.23 16.34 -20.41
CA THR A 453 -5.34 17.17 -19.21
C THR A 453 -4.15 16.86 -18.30
N THR A 454 -3.54 17.89 -17.73
CA THR A 454 -2.43 17.73 -16.75
C THR A 454 -2.85 18.13 -15.36
N TYR A 455 -2.35 17.36 -14.39
CA TYR A 455 -2.51 17.58 -12.94
C TYR A 455 -1.15 17.60 -12.29
N VAL A 456 -0.87 18.63 -11.48
CA VAL A 456 0.47 18.84 -10.91
C VAL A 456 0.40 18.86 -9.39
N THR A 457 1.36 18.20 -8.78
CA THR A 457 1.72 18.39 -7.37
C THR A 457 3.14 18.93 -7.30
N ASP A 458 3.30 20.10 -6.70
CA ASP A 458 4.57 20.74 -6.39
C ASP A 458 4.46 21.52 -5.06
N LYS A 459 5.41 22.43 -4.76
CA LYS A 459 5.34 23.19 -3.50
C LYS A 459 4.07 24.06 -3.39
N ASP A 460 3.51 24.53 -4.51
CA ASP A 460 2.40 25.48 -4.57
C ASP A 460 1.07 24.82 -5.02
N ASN A 461 1.13 23.64 -5.61
CA ASN A 461 -0.02 22.93 -6.18
C ASN A 461 -0.24 21.58 -5.49
N ASP A 462 -1.49 21.26 -5.24
CA ASP A 462 -1.97 20.03 -4.60
C ASP A 462 -2.85 19.27 -5.59
N LEU A 463 -2.24 18.45 -6.46
CA LEU A 463 -2.93 17.71 -7.53
C LEU A 463 -3.83 18.62 -8.37
N ALA A 464 -3.36 19.82 -8.61
CA ALA A 464 -4.14 20.86 -9.30
C ALA A 464 -4.18 20.60 -10.80
N LYS A 465 -5.36 20.76 -11.42
CA LYS A 465 -5.47 20.81 -12.87
C LYS A 465 -4.76 22.06 -13.37
N THR A 466 -3.71 21.90 -14.16
CA THR A 466 -2.86 23.01 -14.62
C THR A 466 -3.00 23.33 -16.09
N ASP A 467 -3.34 22.35 -16.93
CA ASP A 467 -3.47 22.54 -18.36
C ASP A 467 -4.46 21.55 -18.96
N SER A 468 -5.01 21.91 -20.12
CA SER A 468 -5.79 21.02 -21.00
C SER A 468 -5.72 21.51 -22.44
N GLY A 469 -5.53 20.58 -23.36
CA GLY A 469 -5.37 20.92 -24.77
C GLY A 469 -5.63 19.73 -25.70
N THR A 470 -5.19 19.87 -26.95
CA THR A 470 -5.16 18.73 -27.88
C THR A 470 -4.07 17.75 -27.45
N ALA A 471 -4.21 16.47 -27.74
CA ALA A 471 -3.27 15.45 -27.32
C ALA A 471 -1.83 15.71 -27.81
N ALA A 472 -1.67 16.43 -28.92
CA ALA A 472 -0.38 16.75 -29.53
C ALA A 472 0.26 18.05 -28.99
N ASP A 473 -0.46 18.82 -28.17
CA ASP A 473 0.07 20.06 -27.61
C ASP A 473 1.20 19.78 -26.61
N ALA A 474 2.13 20.73 -26.51
CA ALA A 474 3.18 20.66 -25.51
C ALA A 474 2.61 20.91 -24.11
N PHE A 475 3.11 20.17 -23.14
CA PHE A 475 2.78 20.35 -21.72
C PHE A 475 4.04 20.53 -20.88
N ALA A 476 3.88 21.15 -19.73
CA ALA A 476 4.95 21.44 -18.80
C ALA A 476 5.16 20.28 -17.80
N LEU A 477 6.44 20.06 -17.46
CA LEU A 477 6.90 19.27 -16.32
C LEU A 477 7.65 20.24 -15.39
N PRO A 478 6.98 20.91 -14.45
CA PRO A 478 7.61 21.90 -13.57
C PRO A 478 8.80 21.30 -12.81
N ALA A 479 9.72 22.14 -12.36
CA ALA A 479 10.81 21.72 -11.48
C ALA A 479 10.24 21.19 -10.16
N ARG A 480 10.87 20.15 -9.59
CA ARG A 480 10.49 19.61 -8.28
C ARG A 480 9.00 19.27 -8.20
N SER A 481 8.49 18.50 -9.16
CA SER A 481 7.05 18.22 -9.30
C SER A 481 6.74 16.78 -9.70
N ILE A 482 5.49 16.40 -9.45
CA ILE A 482 4.86 15.25 -10.08
C ILE A 482 3.77 15.76 -11.01
N THR A 483 3.81 15.34 -12.26
CA THR A 483 2.79 15.68 -13.27
C THR A 483 2.09 14.44 -13.76
N THR A 484 0.78 14.41 -13.65
CA THR A 484 -0.06 13.37 -14.26
C THR A 484 -0.71 13.92 -15.51
N LEU A 485 -0.48 13.26 -16.63
CA LEU A 485 -1.12 13.52 -17.92
C LEU A 485 -2.19 12.46 -18.14
N VAL A 486 -3.42 12.91 -18.37
CA VAL A 486 -4.55 12.05 -18.76
C VAL A 486 -4.88 12.30 -20.21
N LEU A 487 -4.80 11.25 -21.05
CA LEU A 487 -5.19 11.30 -22.46
C LEU A 487 -6.59 10.73 -22.65
N GLU A 488 -7.40 11.41 -23.45
CA GLU A 488 -8.77 11.06 -23.79
C GLU A 488 -8.93 10.94 -25.31
N LYS A 489 -9.82 10.04 -25.76
CA LYS A 489 -10.16 9.84 -27.18
C LYS A 489 -10.95 10.96 -27.77
#